data_16a83926a41d62a6edf98b7217fe9803
#
_entry.id   16a83926a41d62a6edf98b7217fe9803
#
_cell.length_a   1.000
_cell.length_b   1.000
_cell.length_c   1.000
_cell.angle_alpha   90.00
_cell.angle_beta   90.00
_cell.angle_gamma   90.00
#
_symmetry.space_group_name_H-M   'P 1'
#
loop_
_entity.id
_entity.type
_entity.pdbx_description
1 polymer ?
#
loop_
_entity_poly.entity_id
_entity_poly.type
_entity_poly.pdbx_seq_one_letter_code
_entity_poly.pdbx_strand_id
1 'polypeptide(L)'
;KGSPISRFIQDDLASRHMDYEGKEVEQGGAWGYRHQFNIADSGYGSRGPRVHNDRAGEVGRTLNVKDVDLQRIFGHEGVRIVHLSGLIAALSPETGEFCLEIARAAKKHGTSISFDLNHRASFWENREEELRQIFHEIASASDILVGNEEDFQLCLGIEGPEAGGKDLAANIDSFKVMINRAKEAFPKADVFATTLRQVVSTNAHLWGAIMAEGANWHVVEPREIPVLDRIGGGDGFVGGMLYAILRGWDPEKWIQFGWASGALATTFLTDYAQPADEEQVWSIWK
;
A
#
# COMPACT_ATOMS: atom_id res chain seq x y z
N LYS A 1 13.69 -12.23 -16.09
CA LYS A 1 14.88 -11.44 -16.53
C LYS A 1 15.05 -11.58 -18.05
N GLY A 2 15.81 -10.65 -18.69
CA GLY A 2 16.21 -10.75 -20.10
C GLY A 2 15.34 -10.00 -21.11
N SER A 3 14.07 -9.69 -20.84
CA SER A 3 13.27 -8.85 -21.72
C SER A 3 13.68 -7.37 -21.63
N PRO A 4 13.44 -6.56 -22.68
CA PRO A 4 13.69 -5.12 -22.61
C PRO A 4 12.97 -4.42 -21.45
N ILE A 5 11.73 -4.83 -21.15
CA ILE A 5 10.94 -4.29 -20.04
C ILE A 5 11.56 -4.68 -18.70
N SER A 6 12.00 -5.95 -18.54
CA SER A 6 12.68 -6.38 -17.32
C SER A 6 13.95 -5.56 -17.06
N ARG A 7 14.74 -5.31 -18.11
CA ARG A 7 15.95 -4.46 -17.99
C ARG A 7 15.59 -3.05 -17.59
N PHE A 8 14.61 -2.43 -18.23
CA PHE A 8 14.14 -1.10 -17.88
C PHE A 8 13.75 -1.00 -16.39
N ILE A 9 12.98 -1.97 -15.87
CA ILE A 9 12.57 -2.01 -14.45
C ILE A 9 13.80 -2.18 -13.54
N GLN A 10 14.73 -3.08 -13.90
CA GLN A 10 15.94 -3.31 -13.11
C GLN A 10 16.83 -2.07 -13.06
N ASP A 11 17.01 -1.40 -14.19
CA ASP A 11 17.80 -0.16 -14.27
C ASP A 11 17.16 0.95 -13.43
N ASP A 12 15.83 1.06 -13.44
CA ASP A 12 15.08 2.01 -12.60
C ASP A 12 15.25 1.72 -11.11
N LEU A 13 15.11 0.48 -10.68
CA LEU A 13 15.35 0.07 -9.28
C LEU A 13 16.80 0.33 -8.85
N ALA A 14 17.77 -0.01 -9.71
CA ALA A 14 19.19 0.23 -9.43
C ALA A 14 19.51 1.72 -9.32
N SER A 15 18.89 2.58 -10.15
CA SER A 15 19.06 4.03 -10.08
C SER A 15 18.57 4.64 -8.75
N ARG A 16 17.72 3.92 -8.02
CA ARG A 16 17.18 4.27 -6.70
C ARG A 16 17.94 3.62 -5.55
N HIS A 17 19.05 2.94 -5.82
CA HIS A 17 19.80 2.17 -4.84
C HIS A 17 18.94 1.12 -4.11
N MET A 18 17.96 0.52 -4.82
CA MET A 18 17.15 -0.55 -4.30
C MET A 18 17.76 -1.89 -4.66
N ASP A 19 18.03 -2.71 -3.66
CA ASP A 19 18.36 -4.12 -3.86
C ASP A 19 17.15 -4.85 -4.41
N TYR A 20 17.37 -5.67 -5.43
CA TYR A 20 16.33 -6.34 -6.15
C TYR A 20 16.64 -7.82 -6.37
N GLU A 21 15.71 -8.64 -5.97
CA GLU A 21 15.65 -10.06 -6.34
C GLU A 21 14.39 -10.34 -7.15
N GLY A 22 14.54 -10.98 -8.28
CA GLY A 22 13.42 -11.31 -9.14
C GLY A 22 13.47 -12.73 -9.62
N LYS A 23 12.29 -13.36 -9.67
CA LYS A 23 12.11 -14.66 -10.27
C LYS A 23 12.51 -14.62 -11.75
N GLU A 24 13.32 -15.58 -12.17
CA GLU A 24 13.60 -15.81 -13.57
C GLU A 24 12.54 -16.74 -14.16
N VAL A 25 11.84 -16.26 -15.17
CA VAL A 25 10.85 -17.07 -15.89
C VAL A 25 11.22 -17.10 -17.37
N GLU A 26 10.97 -18.23 -18.02
CA GLU A 26 11.10 -18.31 -19.46
C GLU A 26 10.12 -17.33 -20.10
N GLN A 27 10.63 -16.49 -20.99
CA GLN A 27 9.79 -15.58 -21.74
C GLN A 27 8.97 -16.43 -22.74
N GLY A 28 7.73 -16.67 -22.41
CA GLY A 28 6.81 -17.33 -23.30
C GLY A 28 6.58 -16.51 -24.56
N GLY A 29 6.36 -17.16 -25.69
CA GLY A 29 5.96 -16.53 -26.94
C GLY A 29 4.61 -15.78 -26.80
N ALA A 30 3.72 -15.93 -27.78
CA ALA A 30 2.44 -15.20 -27.80
C ALA A 30 1.53 -15.47 -26.58
N TRP A 31 1.74 -16.56 -25.86
CA TRP A 31 0.88 -17.03 -24.76
C TRP A 31 1.60 -17.12 -23.40
N GLY A 32 2.84 -16.66 -23.31
CA GLY A 32 3.65 -16.77 -22.11
C GLY A 32 3.41 -15.63 -21.09
N TYR A 33 4.19 -15.70 -20.00
CA TYR A 33 4.16 -14.68 -18.97
C TYR A 33 4.79 -13.37 -19.44
N ARG A 34 4.27 -12.25 -18.93
CA ARG A 34 4.78 -10.90 -19.17
C ARG A 34 4.57 -10.00 -17.96
N HIS A 35 5.19 -8.83 -17.96
CA HIS A 35 4.80 -7.77 -17.04
C HIS A 35 3.39 -7.27 -17.37
N GLN A 36 2.65 -6.90 -16.35
CA GLN A 36 1.37 -6.21 -16.52
C GLN A 36 1.58 -4.84 -17.15
N PHE A 37 0.52 -4.31 -17.75
CA PHE A 37 0.44 -2.95 -18.21
C PHE A 37 -0.79 -2.26 -17.63
N ASN A 38 -0.60 -1.03 -17.14
CA ASN A 38 -1.70 -0.14 -16.81
C ASN A 38 -1.66 1.04 -17.77
N ILE A 39 -2.77 1.30 -18.42
CA ILE A 39 -2.95 2.49 -19.25
C ILE A 39 -3.81 3.43 -18.43
N ALA A 40 -3.19 4.50 -17.93
CA ALA A 40 -3.84 5.50 -17.09
C ALA A 40 -4.02 6.80 -17.85
N ASP A 41 -5.25 7.32 -17.84
CA ASP A 41 -5.57 8.69 -18.18
C ASP A 41 -5.90 9.41 -16.87
N SER A 42 -5.03 10.30 -16.44
CA SER A 42 -5.19 11.03 -15.18
C SER A 42 -6.40 11.96 -15.16
N GLY A 43 -7.00 12.24 -16.33
CA GLY A 43 -8.08 13.20 -16.47
C GLY A 43 -7.60 14.64 -16.41
N TYR A 44 -8.52 15.59 -16.55
CA TYR A 44 -8.26 17.03 -16.35
C TYR A 44 -9.56 17.79 -16.18
N GLY A 45 -9.65 18.67 -15.23
CA GLY A 45 -10.83 19.50 -14.97
C GLY A 45 -12.07 18.65 -14.67
N SER A 46 -13.08 18.73 -15.53
CA SER A 46 -14.32 17.94 -15.44
C SER A 46 -14.22 16.54 -16.06
N ARG A 47 -13.14 16.24 -16.79
CA ARG A 47 -12.92 14.92 -17.37
C ARG A 47 -12.25 14.01 -16.33
N GLY A 48 -13.02 13.08 -15.77
CA GLY A 48 -12.53 12.16 -14.73
C GLY A 48 -11.43 11.21 -15.22
N PRO A 49 -10.60 10.71 -14.32
CA PRO A 49 -9.54 9.76 -14.64
C PRO A 49 -10.10 8.41 -15.08
N ARG A 50 -9.34 7.70 -15.93
CA ARG A 50 -9.63 6.32 -16.34
C ARG A 50 -8.37 5.49 -16.28
N VAL A 51 -8.48 4.28 -15.72
CA VAL A 51 -7.39 3.31 -15.69
C VAL A 51 -7.86 2.02 -16.33
N HIS A 52 -7.08 1.53 -17.28
CA HIS A 52 -7.27 0.22 -17.89
C HIS A 52 -6.11 -0.68 -17.49
N ASN A 53 -6.42 -1.73 -16.74
CA ASN A 53 -5.44 -2.71 -16.28
C ASN A 53 -5.40 -3.89 -17.25
N ASP A 54 -4.27 -4.13 -17.90
CA ASP A 54 -4.02 -5.35 -18.66
C ASP A 54 -3.10 -6.27 -17.85
N ARG A 55 -3.71 -7.27 -17.23
CA ARG A 55 -3.04 -8.28 -16.39
C ARG A 55 -3.00 -9.67 -17.01
N ALA A 56 -3.33 -9.80 -18.27
CA ALA A 56 -3.26 -11.07 -18.97
C ALA A 56 -1.81 -11.60 -19.00
N GLY A 57 -1.58 -12.83 -18.53
CA GLY A 57 -0.25 -13.42 -18.45
C GLY A 57 0.71 -12.73 -17.46
N GLU A 58 0.19 -12.04 -16.46
CA GLU A 58 1.01 -11.36 -15.44
C GLU A 58 1.91 -12.36 -14.70
N VAL A 59 3.22 -12.13 -14.76
CA VAL A 59 4.23 -13.00 -14.12
C VAL A 59 4.16 -12.94 -12.60
N GLY A 60 3.72 -11.83 -12.02
CA GLY A 60 3.56 -11.66 -10.57
C GLY A 60 2.70 -12.73 -9.91
N ARG A 61 1.72 -13.26 -10.63
CA ARG A 61 0.85 -14.36 -10.17
C ARG A 61 1.57 -15.67 -9.90
N THR A 62 2.80 -15.82 -10.34
CA THR A 62 3.61 -17.05 -10.16
C THR A 62 4.57 -16.97 -8.99
N LEU A 63 4.56 -15.87 -8.20
CA LEU A 63 5.41 -15.75 -7.02
C LEU A 63 5.13 -16.89 -6.04
N ASN A 64 6.21 -17.49 -5.56
CA ASN A 64 6.14 -18.60 -4.63
C ASN A 64 7.25 -18.46 -3.58
N VAL A 65 7.03 -18.94 -2.38
CA VAL A 65 8.01 -18.89 -1.29
C VAL A 65 9.35 -19.54 -1.63
N LYS A 66 9.34 -20.54 -2.51
CA LYS A 66 10.56 -21.22 -3.00
C LYS A 66 11.46 -20.32 -3.85
N ASP A 67 10.94 -19.20 -4.32
CA ASP A 67 11.70 -18.23 -5.10
C ASP A 67 12.50 -17.26 -4.20
N VAL A 68 12.35 -17.35 -2.86
CA VAL A 68 12.90 -16.40 -1.89
C VAL A 68 13.64 -17.14 -0.77
N ASP A 69 14.84 -16.70 -0.45
CA ASP A 69 15.59 -17.22 0.71
C ASP A 69 15.19 -16.47 1.99
N LEU A 70 14.14 -16.99 2.66
CA LEU A 70 13.60 -16.41 3.89
C LEU A 70 14.62 -16.40 5.04
N GLN A 71 15.50 -17.44 5.12
CA GLN A 71 16.49 -17.50 6.17
C GLN A 71 17.56 -16.41 5.99
N ARG A 72 17.97 -16.15 4.77
CA ARG A 72 18.88 -15.04 4.47
C ARG A 72 18.22 -13.71 4.81
N ILE A 73 17.02 -13.44 4.31
CA ILE A 73 16.34 -12.15 4.47
C ILE A 73 16.04 -11.86 5.94
N PHE A 74 15.35 -12.74 6.64
CA PHE A 74 14.91 -12.49 8.01
C PHE A 74 15.93 -12.87 9.07
N GLY A 75 16.74 -13.93 8.81
CA GLY A 75 17.69 -14.44 9.81
C GLY A 75 19.07 -13.79 9.74
N HIS A 76 19.58 -13.51 8.54
CA HIS A 76 20.94 -13.00 8.36
C HIS A 76 20.98 -11.48 8.07
N GLU A 77 20.14 -10.97 7.18
CA GLU A 77 20.11 -9.55 6.86
C GLU A 77 19.42 -8.71 7.93
N GLY A 78 18.59 -9.30 8.76
CA GLY A 78 17.98 -8.65 9.90
C GLY A 78 16.97 -7.58 9.51
N VAL A 79 16.06 -7.92 8.60
CA VAL A 79 14.98 -7.02 8.14
C VAL A 79 14.14 -6.57 9.33
N ARG A 80 14.00 -5.26 9.51
CA ARG A 80 13.25 -4.66 10.62
C ARG A 80 11.74 -4.65 10.36
N ILE A 81 11.34 -4.33 9.13
CA ILE A 81 9.94 -4.29 8.71
C ILE A 81 9.82 -4.99 7.36
N VAL A 82 8.88 -5.90 7.24
CA VAL A 82 8.39 -6.39 5.95
C VAL A 82 7.06 -5.72 5.64
N HIS A 83 6.93 -5.20 4.42
CA HIS A 83 5.67 -4.62 3.95
C HIS A 83 5.00 -5.57 2.97
N LEU A 84 3.75 -5.91 3.24
CA LEU A 84 2.90 -6.75 2.41
C LEU A 84 1.74 -5.92 1.86
N SER A 85 1.40 -6.17 0.60
CA SER A 85 0.23 -5.55 -0.03
C SER A 85 -0.84 -6.59 -0.31
N GLY A 86 -2.08 -6.28 0.04
CA GLY A 86 -3.24 -7.10 -0.26
C GLY A 86 -3.46 -7.31 -1.75
N LEU A 87 -3.02 -6.36 -2.59
CA LEU A 87 -3.00 -6.56 -4.04
C LEU A 87 -2.21 -7.83 -4.41
N ILE A 88 -1.01 -8.00 -3.84
CA ILE A 88 -0.16 -9.18 -4.12
C ILE A 88 -0.82 -10.44 -3.56
N ALA A 89 -1.32 -10.41 -2.33
CA ALA A 89 -2.01 -11.54 -1.72
C ALA A 89 -3.22 -12.00 -2.54
N ALA A 90 -3.89 -11.10 -3.24
CA ALA A 90 -5.08 -11.39 -4.03
C ALA A 90 -4.81 -11.82 -5.48
N LEU A 91 -3.58 -11.68 -6.01
CA LEU A 91 -3.28 -11.97 -7.43
C LEU A 91 -3.59 -13.41 -7.84
N SER A 92 -3.27 -14.38 -6.99
CA SER A 92 -3.52 -15.81 -7.20
C SER A 92 -3.51 -16.58 -5.87
N PRO A 93 -3.99 -17.82 -5.81
CA PRO A 93 -3.84 -18.66 -4.62
C PRO A 93 -2.38 -18.80 -4.17
N GLU A 94 -1.46 -18.94 -5.13
CA GLU A 94 -0.02 -19.07 -4.86
C GLU A 94 0.55 -17.83 -4.20
N THR A 95 0.14 -16.64 -4.62
CA THR A 95 0.61 -15.38 -4.02
C THR A 95 -0.03 -15.11 -2.67
N GLY A 96 -1.24 -15.60 -2.44
CA GLY A 96 -1.86 -15.62 -1.12
C GLY A 96 -1.04 -16.42 -0.13
N GLU A 97 -0.71 -17.67 -0.47
CA GLU A 97 0.16 -18.52 0.37
C GLU A 97 1.57 -17.92 0.51
N PHE A 98 2.13 -17.37 -0.56
CA PHE A 98 3.40 -16.64 -0.50
C PHE A 98 3.39 -15.55 0.58
N CYS A 99 2.37 -14.70 0.61
CA CYS A 99 2.26 -13.65 1.64
C CYS A 99 2.11 -14.22 3.06
N LEU A 100 1.35 -15.31 3.22
CA LEU A 100 1.21 -16.00 4.51
C LEU A 100 2.54 -16.57 5.00
N GLU A 101 3.31 -17.23 4.14
CA GLU A 101 4.63 -17.78 4.50
C GLU A 101 5.64 -16.68 4.84
N ILE A 102 5.63 -15.55 4.11
CA ILE A 102 6.43 -14.36 4.44
C ILE A 102 6.04 -13.84 5.84
N ALA A 103 4.75 -13.69 6.12
CA ALA A 103 4.28 -13.22 7.43
C ALA A 103 4.70 -14.17 8.57
N ARG A 104 4.55 -15.48 8.38
CA ARG A 104 4.99 -16.51 9.35
C ARG A 104 6.50 -16.44 9.60
N ALA A 105 7.30 -16.33 8.54
CA ALA A 105 8.75 -16.20 8.65
C ALA A 105 9.16 -14.90 9.35
N ALA A 106 8.57 -13.78 9.02
CA ALA A 106 8.80 -12.50 9.67
C ALA A 106 8.56 -12.58 11.18
N LYS A 107 7.41 -13.12 11.61
CA LYS A 107 7.10 -13.28 13.04
C LYS A 107 8.09 -14.20 13.75
N LYS A 108 8.52 -15.29 13.11
CA LYS A 108 9.53 -16.21 13.67
C LYS A 108 10.86 -15.51 13.97
N HIS A 109 11.22 -14.52 13.18
CA HIS A 109 12.49 -13.78 13.31
C HIS A 109 12.34 -12.43 14.03
N GLY A 110 11.16 -12.08 14.53
CA GLY A 110 10.92 -10.81 15.23
C GLY A 110 10.87 -9.59 14.31
N THR A 111 10.68 -9.80 13.02
CA THR A 111 10.47 -8.73 12.03
C THR A 111 9.04 -8.19 12.14
N SER A 112 8.89 -6.87 12.19
CA SER A 112 7.57 -6.23 12.18
C SER A 112 6.91 -6.37 10.80
N ILE A 113 5.59 -6.56 10.79
CA ILE A 113 4.80 -6.70 9.57
C ILE A 113 3.93 -5.46 9.38
N SER A 114 4.09 -4.79 8.25
CA SER A 114 3.17 -3.78 7.76
C SER A 114 2.30 -4.39 6.67
N PHE A 115 1.00 -4.28 6.79
CA PHE A 115 0.04 -4.79 5.81
C PHE A 115 -0.86 -3.68 5.31
N ASP A 116 -0.76 -3.35 4.03
CA ASP A 116 -1.69 -2.48 3.31
C ASP A 116 -2.77 -3.36 2.68
N LEU A 117 -4.02 -3.15 3.08
CA LEU A 117 -5.16 -3.94 2.64
C LEU A 117 -5.42 -3.85 1.14
N ASN A 118 -5.24 -2.69 0.55
CA ASN A 118 -5.15 -2.44 -0.89
C ASN A 118 -6.14 -3.26 -1.73
N HIS A 119 -7.44 -3.16 -1.42
CA HIS A 119 -8.52 -3.89 -2.09
C HIS A 119 -8.57 -3.61 -3.60
N ARG A 120 -8.81 -4.64 -4.38
CA ARG A 120 -9.06 -4.54 -5.82
C ARG A 120 -10.18 -5.49 -6.20
N ALA A 121 -11.38 -4.96 -6.41
CA ALA A 121 -12.60 -5.73 -6.65
C ALA A 121 -12.44 -6.83 -7.70
N SER A 122 -11.68 -6.56 -8.79
CA SER A 122 -11.48 -7.52 -9.88
C SER A 122 -10.75 -8.82 -9.48
N PHE A 123 -10.03 -8.84 -8.34
CA PHE A 123 -9.39 -10.05 -7.83
C PHE A 123 -10.23 -10.78 -6.80
N TRP A 124 -11.22 -10.09 -6.21
CA TRP A 124 -12.09 -10.63 -5.19
C TRP A 124 -13.29 -11.38 -5.77
N GLU A 125 -13.68 -11.07 -7.01
CA GLU A 125 -14.82 -11.72 -7.68
C GLU A 125 -14.67 -13.25 -7.68
N ASN A 126 -15.65 -13.93 -7.05
CA ASN A 126 -15.70 -15.38 -6.85
C ASN A 126 -14.58 -15.98 -5.96
N ARG A 127 -13.88 -15.12 -5.17
CA ARG A 127 -12.83 -15.53 -4.23
C ARG A 127 -12.98 -14.86 -2.86
N GLU A 128 -14.12 -14.28 -2.58
CA GLU A 128 -14.35 -13.44 -1.40
C GLU A 128 -14.08 -14.19 -0.09
N GLU A 129 -14.55 -15.44 0.03
CA GLU A 129 -14.34 -16.29 1.21
C GLU A 129 -12.86 -16.64 1.40
N GLU A 130 -12.20 -17.11 0.35
CA GLU A 130 -10.77 -17.45 0.35
C GLU A 130 -9.92 -16.24 0.74
N LEU A 131 -10.12 -15.12 0.06
CA LEU A 131 -9.33 -13.91 0.30
C LEU A 131 -9.58 -13.32 1.68
N ARG A 132 -10.81 -13.36 2.17
CA ARG A 132 -11.11 -12.91 3.52
C ARG A 132 -10.33 -13.69 4.57
N GLN A 133 -10.23 -15.00 4.43
CA GLN A 133 -9.43 -15.84 5.33
C GLN A 133 -7.93 -15.47 5.26
N ILE A 134 -7.36 -15.34 4.07
CA ILE A 134 -5.97 -14.95 3.85
C ILE A 134 -5.69 -13.57 4.48
N PHE A 135 -6.54 -12.59 4.21
CA PHE A 135 -6.37 -11.23 4.72
C PHE A 135 -6.48 -11.17 6.24
N HIS A 136 -7.43 -11.90 6.83
CA HIS A 136 -7.56 -12.01 8.29
C HIS A 136 -6.33 -12.66 8.94
N GLU A 137 -5.75 -13.70 8.32
CA GLU A 137 -4.54 -14.35 8.85
C GLU A 137 -3.34 -13.40 8.79
N ILE A 138 -3.12 -12.70 7.65
CA ILE A 138 -2.04 -11.73 7.54
C ILE A 138 -2.25 -10.57 8.52
N ALA A 139 -3.47 -10.00 8.59
CA ALA A 139 -3.80 -8.91 9.51
C ALA A 139 -3.59 -9.30 10.98
N SER A 140 -3.95 -10.55 11.35
CA SER A 140 -3.75 -11.08 12.72
C SER A 140 -2.28 -11.25 13.10
N ALA A 141 -1.38 -11.32 12.12
CA ALA A 141 0.06 -11.36 12.32
C ALA A 141 0.73 -9.98 12.23
N SER A 142 0.03 -8.97 11.73
CA SER A 142 0.59 -7.65 11.44
C SER A 142 0.73 -6.79 12.69
N ASP A 143 1.73 -5.92 12.68
CA ASP A 143 1.99 -4.90 13.69
C ASP A 143 1.46 -3.52 13.24
N ILE A 144 1.39 -3.31 11.92
CA ILE A 144 0.91 -2.09 11.28
C ILE A 144 -0.15 -2.47 10.24
N LEU A 145 -1.36 -1.96 10.37
CA LEU A 145 -2.45 -2.13 9.40
C LEU A 145 -2.79 -0.81 8.73
N VAL A 146 -2.76 -0.79 7.41
CA VAL A 146 -3.08 0.39 6.60
C VAL A 146 -4.16 0.05 5.58
N GLY A 147 -5.02 0.99 5.32
CA GLY A 147 -6.07 0.89 4.31
C GLY A 147 -6.98 2.11 4.36
N ASN A 148 -7.77 2.31 3.32
CA ASN A 148 -8.86 3.28 3.37
C ASN A 148 -10.12 2.66 4.02
N GLU A 149 -11.19 3.43 4.15
CA GLU A 149 -12.45 2.97 4.75
C GLU A 149 -13.07 1.79 4.00
N GLU A 150 -12.95 1.78 2.67
CA GLU A 150 -13.45 0.69 1.83
C GLU A 150 -12.63 -0.59 2.01
N ASP A 151 -11.31 -0.46 2.14
CA ASP A 151 -10.40 -1.58 2.36
C ASP A 151 -10.72 -2.30 3.67
N PHE A 152 -10.90 -1.57 4.78
CA PHE A 152 -11.27 -2.16 6.07
C PHE A 152 -12.62 -2.88 6.00
N GLN A 153 -13.60 -2.30 5.31
CA GLN A 153 -14.92 -2.89 5.16
C GLN A 153 -14.91 -4.15 4.29
N LEU A 154 -14.32 -4.07 3.11
CA LEU A 154 -14.39 -5.15 2.12
C LEU A 154 -13.43 -6.29 2.42
N CYS A 155 -12.19 -5.99 2.86
CA CYS A 155 -11.20 -7.02 3.13
C CYS A 155 -11.39 -7.70 4.49
N LEU A 156 -11.74 -6.93 5.52
CA LEU A 156 -11.77 -7.42 6.90
C LEU A 156 -13.17 -7.46 7.52
N GLY A 157 -14.18 -6.97 6.81
CA GLY A 157 -15.54 -6.90 7.34
C GLY A 157 -15.73 -5.91 8.49
N ILE A 158 -14.84 -4.93 8.61
CA ILE A 158 -14.91 -3.90 9.66
C ILE A 158 -15.81 -2.77 9.17
N GLU A 159 -16.96 -2.59 9.77
CA GLU A 159 -17.86 -1.48 9.44
C GLU A 159 -17.23 -0.12 9.70
N GLY A 160 -17.34 0.77 8.72
CA GLY A 160 -16.79 2.11 8.75
C GLY A 160 -17.70 3.15 8.08
N PRO A 161 -17.21 4.39 7.91
CA PRO A 161 -17.95 5.42 7.18
C PRO A 161 -18.16 5.04 5.72
N GLU A 162 -19.14 5.66 5.07
CA GLU A 162 -19.39 5.47 3.63
C GLU A 162 -18.17 5.95 2.81
N ALA A 163 -17.70 5.08 1.92
CA ALA A 163 -16.54 5.37 1.08
C ALA A 163 -16.77 6.59 0.19
N GLY A 164 -15.79 7.50 0.16
CA GLY A 164 -15.89 8.74 -0.62
C GLY A 164 -16.92 9.73 -0.10
N GLY A 165 -17.34 9.60 1.16
CA GLY A 165 -18.30 10.50 1.81
C GLY A 165 -17.89 11.97 1.74
N LYS A 166 -18.88 12.86 1.73
CA LYS A 166 -18.66 14.32 1.79
C LYS A 166 -18.43 14.73 3.25
N ASP A 167 -17.70 15.84 3.44
CA ASP A 167 -17.40 16.40 4.75
C ASP A 167 -16.50 15.50 5.63
N LEU A 168 -15.27 15.29 5.17
CA LEU A 168 -14.29 14.46 5.88
C LEU A 168 -14.01 14.93 7.31
N ALA A 169 -14.00 16.23 7.55
CA ALA A 169 -13.74 16.79 8.87
C ALA A 169 -14.83 16.41 9.88
N ALA A 170 -16.11 16.44 9.47
CA ALA A 170 -17.22 16.00 10.31
C ALA A 170 -17.24 14.48 10.54
N ASN A 171 -16.56 13.71 9.68
CA ASN A 171 -16.55 12.25 9.73
C ASN A 171 -15.35 11.64 10.48
N ILE A 172 -14.40 12.43 11.00
CA ILE A 172 -13.23 11.93 11.72
C ILE A 172 -13.60 10.95 12.84
N ASP A 173 -14.65 11.22 13.60
CA ASP A 173 -15.10 10.34 14.68
C ASP A 173 -15.61 8.98 14.13
N SER A 174 -16.21 8.95 12.96
CA SER A 174 -16.63 7.69 12.32
C SER A 174 -15.43 6.84 11.90
N PHE A 175 -14.35 7.46 11.43
CA PHE A 175 -13.08 6.78 11.18
C PHE A 175 -12.45 6.24 12.46
N LYS A 176 -12.49 7.00 13.57
CA LYS A 176 -12.03 6.51 14.88
C LYS A 176 -12.83 5.31 15.36
N VAL A 177 -14.15 5.31 15.15
CA VAL A 177 -15.01 4.15 15.49
C VAL A 177 -14.59 2.92 14.66
N MET A 178 -14.39 3.07 13.35
CA MET A 178 -13.91 2.00 12.48
C MET A 178 -12.56 1.44 12.96
N ILE A 179 -11.59 2.31 13.22
CA ILE A 179 -10.26 1.90 13.70
C ILE A 179 -10.35 1.21 15.07
N ASN A 180 -11.23 1.66 15.99
CA ASN A 180 -11.41 0.98 17.27
C ASN A 180 -11.96 -0.45 17.08
N ARG A 181 -12.91 -0.65 16.16
CA ARG A 181 -13.36 -2.00 15.80
C ARG A 181 -12.22 -2.86 15.21
N ALA A 182 -11.37 -2.27 14.38
CA ALA A 182 -10.20 -2.95 13.84
C ALA A 182 -9.20 -3.34 14.95
N LYS A 183 -8.97 -2.46 15.94
CA LYS A 183 -8.13 -2.77 17.12
C LYS A 183 -8.70 -3.92 17.96
N GLU A 184 -10.02 -3.97 18.14
CA GLU A 184 -10.66 -5.09 18.83
C GLU A 184 -10.51 -6.41 18.07
N ALA A 185 -10.63 -6.38 16.73
CA ALA A 185 -10.49 -7.56 15.89
C ALA A 185 -9.03 -8.03 15.74
N PHE A 186 -8.07 -7.11 15.73
CA PHE A 186 -6.64 -7.36 15.51
C PHE A 186 -5.77 -6.78 16.65
N PRO A 187 -5.89 -7.32 17.88
CA PRO A 187 -5.27 -6.72 19.07
C PRO A 187 -3.74 -6.82 19.11
N LYS A 188 -3.10 -7.50 18.17
CA LYS A 188 -1.64 -7.57 18.04
C LYS A 188 -1.08 -6.39 17.25
N ALA A 189 -1.88 -5.76 16.42
CA ALA A 189 -1.45 -4.59 15.69
C ALA A 189 -1.45 -3.38 16.64
N ASP A 190 -0.36 -2.62 16.62
CA ASP A 190 -0.18 -1.43 17.45
C ASP A 190 -0.46 -0.15 16.67
N VAL A 191 -0.29 -0.19 15.33
CA VAL A 191 -0.52 0.94 14.44
C VAL A 191 -1.62 0.64 13.44
N PHE A 192 -2.61 1.53 13.37
CA PHE A 192 -3.68 1.53 12.38
C PHE A 192 -3.73 2.89 11.71
N ALA A 193 -3.58 2.93 10.38
CA ALA A 193 -3.56 4.19 9.65
C ALA A 193 -4.50 4.14 8.44
N THR A 194 -5.14 5.27 8.18
CA THR A 194 -5.99 5.47 7.00
C THR A 194 -5.83 6.88 6.45
N THR A 195 -5.85 6.99 5.12
CA THR A 195 -5.92 8.27 4.44
C THR A 195 -7.37 8.72 4.31
N LEU A 196 -7.60 10.00 4.48
CA LEU A 196 -8.88 10.66 4.32
C LEU A 196 -8.87 11.41 2.97
N ARG A 197 -9.78 11.04 2.07
CA ARG A 197 -9.78 11.66 0.74
C ARG A 197 -11.18 12.03 0.27
N GLN A 198 -11.34 13.28 -0.18
CA GLN A 198 -12.51 13.74 -0.90
C GLN A 198 -12.08 14.36 -2.22
N VAL A 199 -12.72 13.97 -3.30
CA VAL A 199 -12.46 14.53 -4.64
C VAL A 199 -13.23 15.83 -4.78
N VAL A 200 -12.51 16.95 -4.87
CA VAL A 200 -13.09 18.28 -5.17
C VAL A 200 -13.22 18.43 -6.69
N SER A 201 -12.16 18.10 -7.40
CA SER A 201 -12.10 18.01 -8.87
C SER A 201 -11.04 16.99 -9.25
N THR A 202 -10.87 16.72 -10.54
CA THR A 202 -9.80 15.83 -11.00
C THR A 202 -8.41 16.31 -10.57
N ASN A 203 -8.21 17.62 -10.45
CA ASN A 203 -6.92 18.23 -10.16
C ASN A 203 -6.82 18.82 -8.74
N ALA A 204 -7.82 18.60 -7.88
CA ALA A 204 -7.83 19.05 -6.49
C ALA A 204 -8.55 18.06 -5.59
N HIS A 205 -7.87 17.61 -4.56
CA HIS A 205 -8.45 16.74 -3.53
C HIS A 205 -8.30 17.38 -2.15
N LEU A 206 -9.27 17.12 -1.26
CA LEU A 206 -9.02 17.23 0.16
C LEU A 206 -8.32 15.94 0.60
N TRP A 207 -7.17 16.10 1.22
CA TRP A 207 -6.29 15.00 1.65
C TRP A 207 -5.94 15.16 3.11
N GLY A 208 -6.27 14.18 3.90
CA GLY A 208 -5.98 14.08 5.32
C GLY A 208 -5.52 12.68 5.69
N ALA A 209 -5.25 12.44 6.95
CA ALA A 209 -4.93 11.11 7.46
C ALA A 209 -5.28 10.99 8.94
N ILE A 210 -5.56 9.78 9.38
CA ILE A 210 -5.77 9.44 10.78
C ILE A 210 -4.98 8.18 11.11
N MET A 211 -4.33 8.18 12.28
CA MET A 211 -3.57 7.04 12.78
C MET A 211 -3.86 6.85 14.27
N ALA A 212 -4.05 5.60 14.67
CA ALA A 212 -3.96 5.18 16.05
C ALA A 212 -2.62 4.48 16.28
N GLU A 213 -1.90 4.84 17.33
CA GLU A 213 -0.71 4.16 17.82
C GLU A 213 -0.93 3.85 19.30
N GLY A 214 -1.04 2.57 19.63
CA GLY A 214 -1.48 2.15 20.97
C GLY A 214 -2.80 2.81 21.38
N ALA A 215 -2.78 3.64 22.42
CA ALA A 215 -3.93 4.40 22.88
C ALA A 215 -4.02 5.83 22.29
N ASN A 216 -2.99 6.26 21.55
CA ASN A 216 -2.88 7.62 21.06
C ASN A 216 -3.49 7.77 19.67
N TRP A 217 -4.01 8.98 19.41
CA TRP A 217 -4.55 9.37 18.12
C TRP A 217 -3.75 10.49 17.51
N HIS A 218 -3.42 10.35 16.23
CA HIS A 218 -2.75 11.36 15.44
C HIS A 218 -3.62 11.64 14.22
N VAL A 219 -3.93 12.91 13.99
CA VAL A 219 -4.82 13.33 12.90
C VAL A 219 -4.14 14.45 12.12
N VAL A 220 -4.09 14.29 10.81
CA VAL A 220 -3.81 15.36 9.87
C VAL A 220 -5.13 15.75 9.22
N GLU A 221 -5.60 16.93 9.59
CA GLU A 221 -6.85 17.48 9.08
C GLU A 221 -6.82 17.57 7.55
N PRO A 222 -7.93 17.26 6.87
CA PRO A 222 -8.00 17.35 5.42
C PRO A 222 -7.68 18.75 4.91
N ARG A 223 -6.70 18.84 4.02
CA ARG A 223 -6.30 20.08 3.33
C ARG A 223 -6.40 19.87 1.82
N GLU A 224 -6.70 20.93 1.09
CA GLU A 224 -6.70 20.86 -0.37
C GLU A 224 -5.27 20.72 -0.90
N ILE A 225 -5.07 19.75 -1.76
CA ILE A 225 -3.81 19.50 -2.47
C ILE A 225 -4.05 19.53 -3.98
N PRO A 226 -3.07 20.04 -4.76
CA PRO A 226 -3.09 19.89 -6.21
C PRO A 226 -2.82 18.44 -6.60
N VAL A 227 -3.51 17.93 -7.61
CA VAL A 227 -3.35 16.57 -8.12
C VAL A 227 -3.07 16.62 -9.61
N LEU A 228 -1.93 16.11 -10.00
CA LEU A 228 -1.58 15.87 -11.40
C LEU A 228 -1.99 14.45 -11.80
N ASP A 229 -1.61 13.46 -10.99
CA ASP A 229 -2.09 12.09 -11.06
C ASP A 229 -2.40 11.57 -9.63
N ARG A 230 -3.55 10.91 -9.47
CA ARG A 230 -3.95 10.39 -8.16
C ARG A 230 -3.34 9.03 -7.82
N ILE A 231 -2.74 8.35 -8.80
CA ILE A 231 -2.14 7.03 -8.62
C ILE A 231 -0.87 7.19 -7.75
N GLY A 232 -0.64 6.23 -6.87
CA GLY A 232 0.53 6.23 -5.98
C GLY A 232 0.41 7.06 -4.71
N GLY A 233 -0.65 7.86 -4.53
CA GLY A 233 -0.84 8.65 -3.31
C GLY A 233 -0.94 7.80 -2.03
N GLY A 234 -1.64 6.67 -2.08
CA GLY A 234 -1.73 5.70 -0.98
C GLY A 234 -0.38 5.06 -0.68
N ASP A 235 0.28 4.53 -1.72
CA ASP A 235 1.61 3.91 -1.58
C ASP A 235 2.65 4.92 -1.07
N GLY A 236 2.58 6.18 -1.54
CA GLY A 236 3.40 7.27 -1.04
C GLY A 236 3.16 7.57 0.44
N PHE A 237 1.90 7.54 0.90
CA PHE A 237 1.58 7.68 2.32
C PHE A 237 2.20 6.56 3.15
N VAL A 238 2.00 5.32 2.75
CA VAL A 238 2.56 4.15 3.47
C VAL A 238 4.08 4.20 3.47
N GLY A 239 4.70 4.43 2.31
CA GLY A 239 6.15 4.52 2.18
C GLY A 239 6.76 5.61 3.06
N GLY A 240 6.17 6.81 3.08
CA GLY A 240 6.60 7.91 3.94
C GLY A 240 6.43 7.59 5.43
N MET A 241 5.32 6.99 5.82
CA MET A 241 5.07 6.59 7.21
C MET A 241 6.10 5.54 7.67
N LEU A 242 6.32 4.49 6.88
CA LEU A 242 7.31 3.44 7.19
C LEU A 242 8.74 4.00 7.23
N TYR A 243 9.07 4.93 6.34
CA TYR A 243 10.34 5.65 6.39
C TYR A 243 10.52 6.37 7.73
N ALA A 244 9.54 7.15 8.17
CA ALA A 244 9.60 7.89 9.43
C ALA A 244 9.73 6.94 10.64
N ILE A 245 9.04 5.80 10.64
CA ILE A 245 9.18 4.74 11.65
C ILE A 245 10.62 4.19 11.66
N LEU A 246 11.18 3.87 10.49
CA LEU A 246 12.55 3.35 10.37
C LEU A 246 13.61 4.37 10.80
N ARG A 247 13.34 5.67 10.62
CA ARG A 247 14.16 6.78 11.12
C ARG A 247 14.07 6.96 12.64
N GLY A 248 13.13 6.28 13.31
CA GLY A 248 12.91 6.40 14.75
C GLY A 248 12.33 7.76 15.17
N TRP A 249 11.56 8.39 14.29
CA TRP A 249 10.87 9.65 14.62
C TRP A 249 9.68 9.39 15.52
N ASP A 250 9.15 10.47 16.14
CA ASP A 250 7.94 10.39 16.97
C ASP A 250 6.69 10.06 16.10
N PRO A 251 5.68 9.37 16.66
CA PRO A 251 4.46 8.98 15.94
C PRO A 251 3.72 10.13 15.25
N GLU A 252 3.74 11.31 15.82
CA GLU A 252 3.20 12.52 15.17
C GLU A 252 3.86 12.75 13.80
N LYS A 253 5.18 12.59 13.70
CA LYS A 253 5.92 12.73 12.45
C LYS A 253 5.70 11.58 11.48
N TRP A 254 5.34 10.38 11.94
CA TRP A 254 5.04 9.27 11.06
C TRP A 254 3.88 9.60 10.13
N ILE A 255 2.77 10.06 10.72
CA ILE A 255 1.58 10.41 9.94
C ILE A 255 1.79 11.67 9.09
N GLN A 256 2.49 12.68 9.63
CA GLN A 256 2.77 13.93 8.92
C GLN A 256 3.65 13.69 7.68
N PHE A 257 4.72 12.91 7.82
CA PHE A 257 5.60 12.58 6.70
C PHE A 257 4.93 11.63 5.72
N GLY A 258 4.14 10.67 6.20
CA GLY A 258 3.29 9.84 5.35
C GLY A 258 2.32 10.69 4.54
N TRP A 259 1.60 11.62 5.19
CA TRP A 259 0.72 12.55 4.50
C TRP A 259 1.44 13.37 3.43
N ALA A 260 2.60 13.94 3.79
CA ALA A 260 3.39 14.78 2.88
C ALA A 260 3.92 13.95 1.68
N SER A 261 4.41 12.75 1.93
CA SER A 261 4.89 11.84 0.87
C SER A 261 3.75 11.41 -0.07
N GLY A 262 2.57 11.07 0.47
CA GLY A 262 1.40 10.75 -0.34
C GLY A 262 0.90 11.93 -1.16
N ALA A 263 0.82 13.12 -0.57
CA ALA A 263 0.47 14.34 -1.28
C ALA A 263 1.50 14.69 -2.38
N LEU A 264 2.79 14.55 -2.08
CA LEU A 264 3.85 14.78 -3.06
C LEU A 264 3.75 13.80 -4.23
N ALA A 265 3.45 12.52 -3.97
CA ALA A 265 3.30 11.51 -5.03
C ALA A 265 2.24 11.91 -6.06
N THR A 266 1.16 12.57 -5.65
CA THR A 266 0.11 13.02 -6.59
C THR A 266 0.54 14.17 -7.51
N THR A 267 1.71 14.75 -7.31
CA THR A 267 2.28 15.82 -8.15
C THR A 267 3.21 15.30 -9.25
N PHE A 268 3.42 14.00 -9.35
CA PHE A 268 4.21 13.35 -10.40
C PHE A 268 3.30 12.65 -11.42
N LEU A 269 3.81 12.43 -12.63
CA LEU A 269 3.15 11.63 -13.67
C LEU A 269 3.50 10.13 -13.60
N THR A 270 4.08 9.72 -12.49
CA THR A 270 4.48 8.34 -12.21
C THR A 270 3.72 7.82 -10.99
N ASP A 271 3.57 6.51 -10.87
CA ASP A 271 2.89 5.87 -9.74
C ASP A 271 3.65 6.03 -8.40
N TYR A 272 4.80 6.67 -8.41
CA TYR A 272 5.66 6.88 -7.26
C TYR A 272 6.37 8.23 -7.35
N ALA A 273 6.55 8.87 -6.20
CA ALA A 273 7.36 10.07 -6.09
C ALA A 273 8.86 9.73 -6.09
N GLN A 274 9.65 10.64 -6.61
CA GLN A 274 11.12 10.60 -6.52
C GLN A 274 11.61 11.90 -5.86
N PRO A 275 11.39 12.09 -4.55
CA PRO A 275 11.90 13.27 -3.87
C PRO A 275 13.44 13.24 -3.88
N ALA A 276 14.05 14.40 -4.03
CA ALA A 276 15.50 14.54 -3.97
C ALA A 276 16.02 14.25 -2.55
N ASP A 277 15.25 14.62 -1.54
CA ASP A 277 15.59 14.49 -0.13
C ASP A 277 14.34 14.65 0.78
N GLU A 278 14.55 14.55 2.09
CA GLU A 278 13.50 14.75 3.10
C GLU A 278 12.91 16.18 3.06
N GLU A 279 13.72 17.18 2.72
CA GLU A 279 13.28 18.59 2.69
C GLU A 279 12.24 18.78 1.58
N GLN A 280 12.43 18.15 0.43
CA GLN A 280 11.44 18.19 -0.65
C GLN A 280 10.11 17.55 -0.23
N VAL A 281 10.14 16.44 0.50
CA VAL A 281 8.91 15.84 1.05
C VAL A 281 8.23 16.81 2.02
N TRP A 282 8.99 17.38 2.96
CA TRP A 282 8.46 18.34 3.92
C TRP A 282 7.98 19.65 3.29
N SER A 283 8.42 19.99 2.09
CA SER A 283 8.01 21.23 1.42
C SER A 283 6.52 21.32 1.16
N ILE A 284 5.84 20.19 0.95
CA ILE A 284 4.39 20.13 0.71
C ILE A 284 3.58 20.20 2.02
N TRP A 285 4.22 19.98 3.16
CA TRP A 285 3.60 20.03 4.47
C TRP A 285 3.24 21.46 4.91
N LYS A 286 3.86 22.48 4.36
CA LYS A 286 3.77 23.90 4.74
C LYS A 286 2.39 24.52 4.52
#